data_472acc7fc96f1dfab003f8e5ef7c5b5a
#
_entry.id   472acc7fc96f1dfab003f8e5ef7c5b5a
#
_cell.length_a   1.000
_cell.length_b   1.000
_cell.length_c   1.000
_cell.angle_alpha   90.00
_cell.angle_beta   90.00
_cell.angle_gamma   90.00
#
_symmetry.space_group_name_H-M   'P 1'
#
loop_
_entity.id
_entity.type
_entity.pdbx_description
1 polymer ?
#
loop_
_entity_poly.entity_id
_entity_poly.type
_entity_poly.pdbx_seq_one_letter_code
_entity_poly.pdbx_strand_id
1 'polypeptide(L)'
;MAHYQAMGSIPPKRHTQHRRPAKRGRMGELYYEELMGEEGFSSDSSLLYHRNIPSTVAEYRDVSFGDLSTTPNHPLLPRHLRPHDLFPAKAVKDTDVVTGRRLLLGNGDVRLSYAVSGAKSPWYRNGIGDEVVYVERGRARVETVFGAFEVGEGDYLVVPRSTTHRWIPTGSGRDPLRTICIEASSHIAPPKRYLSKYGQFLEHSPYCERDLRVPQGPLLAEDVGEKQDDDTEVLIKHRGGGPASSGGIVGTLHLLPFHPLDVVGWDGCLYPYVFNVRDYEPVTGRIHQPPPAHQVFEGWNFVVCNFVPRKVDYHPLSIPVPYYHSNVDSDEVMFYVDGDYEARKGSGIGKGSISLHPGGHAHGPQPGAAEASLGKEYFDELAVMVDTFRPLELGEAGRACDDGLYAGSWNRAGR
;
A
#
# COMPACT_ATOMS: atom_id res chain seq x y z
N MET A 1 15.06 -0.50 -1.49
CA MET A 1 15.16 -0.81 -0.02
C MET A 1 16.50 -0.39 0.53
N ALA A 2 16.56 -0.09 1.83
CA ALA A 2 17.77 0.42 2.46
C ALA A 2 18.90 -0.61 2.63
N HIS A 3 18.68 -1.90 2.49
CA HIS A 3 19.71 -2.91 2.69
C HIS A 3 19.58 -4.10 1.73
N TYR A 4 20.74 -4.66 1.42
CA TYR A 4 20.88 -5.79 0.53
C TYR A 4 20.42 -7.08 1.18
N GLN A 5 19.67 -7.88 0.43
CA GLN A 5 19.24 -9.22 0.80
C GLN A 5 19.74 -10.24 -0.23
N ALA A 6 19.89 -11.47 0.22
CA ALA A 6 20.20 -12.62 -0.63
C ALA A 6 19.44 -13.83 -0.12
N MET A 7 18.69 -14.47 -1.01
CA MET A 7 17.81 -15.58 -0.67
C MET A 7 17.97 -16.75 -1.65
N GLY A 8 17.90 -17.97 -1.13
CA GLY A 8 17.89 -19.18 -1.94
C GLY A 8 19.21 -19.52 -2.61
N SER A 9 19.13 -20.10 -3.79
CA SER A 9 20.29 -20.57 -4.55
C SER A 9 20.77 -19.45 -5.47
N ILE A 10 21.92 -18.87 -5.15
CA ILE A 10 22.57 -17.82 -5.93
C ILE A 10 24.02 -18.21 -6.24
N PRO A 11 24.64 -17.68 -7.32
CA PRO A 11 26.05 -17.92 -7.61
C PRO A 11 26.97 -17.14 -6.64
N PRO A 12 28.26 -17.48 -6.57
CA PRO A 12 29.22 -16.78 -5.69
C PRO A 12 29.38 -15.29 -5.95
N LYS A 13 29.08 -14.85 -7.15
CA LYS A 13 29.04 -13.43 -7.57
C LYS A 13 27.90 -13.22 -8.57
N ARG A 14 27.33 -12.02 -8.57
CA ARG A 14 26.31 -11.62 -9.54
C ARG A 14 26.80 -11.83 -10.97
N HIS A 15 25.87 -12.27 -11.83
CA HIS A 15 26.10 -12.49 -13.25
C HIS A 15 27.29 -13.44 -13.54
N THR A 16 27.37 -14.54 -12.77
CA THR A 16 28.28 -15.64 -13.01
C THR A 16 27.50 -16.93 -13.24
N GLN A 17 28.17 -17.95 -13.81
CA GLN A 17 27.50 -19.20 -14.18
C GLN A 17 26.80 -19.85 -12.99
N HIS A 18 25.49 -19.79 -12.96
CA HIS A 18 24.64 -20.52 -12.02
C HIS A 18 23.91 -21.64 -12.75
N ARG A 19 24.17 -22.88 -12.35
CA ARG A 19 23.71 -24.06 -13.07
C ARG A 19 22.81 -24.92 -12.23
N ARG A 20 21.84 -25.52 -12.90
CA ARG A 20 21.00 -26.60 -12.35
C ARG A 20 21.88 -27.80 -11.97
N PRO A 21 21.43 -28.63 -11.02
CA PRO A 21 22.12 -29.88 -10.71
C PRO A 21 22.36 -30.73 -11.96
N ALA A 22 23.57 -31.21 -12.13
CA ALA A 22 23.96 -32.04 -13.26
C ALA A 22 23.22 -33.38 -13.24
N LYS A 23 22.74 -33.82 -14.40
CA LYS A 23 22.19 -35.17 -14.58
C LYS A 23 23.17 -36.05 -15.35
N ARG A 24 23.52 -37.23 -14.82
CA ARG A 24 24.34 -38.28 -15.50
C ARG A 24 25.67 -37.78 -16.11
N GLY A 25 26.46 -37.02 -15.35
CA GLY A 25 27.79 -36.56 -15.78
C GLY A 25 27.81 -35.49 -16.86
N ARG A 26 26.69 -34.86 -17.19
CA ARG A 26 26.60 -33.69 -18.06
C ARG A 26 26.53 -32.40 -17.19
N MET A 27 27.15 -31.32 -17.64
CA MET A 27 26.97 -30.02 -16.99
C MET A 27 25.47 -29.67 -17.02
N GLY A 28 24.94 -29.19 -15.88
CA GLY A 28 23.56 -28.69 -15.80
C GLY A 28 23.37 -27.43 -16.66
N GLU A 29 22.16 -27.21 -17.10
CA GLU A 29 21.76 -25.99 -17.80
C GLU A 29 21.91 -24.78 -16.89
N LEU A 30 22.10 -23.59 -17.45
CA LEU A 30 22.08 -22.34 -16.69
C LEU A 30 20.67 -22.03 -16.21
N TYR A 31 20.56 -21.39 -15.06
CA TYR A 31 19.38 -20.64 -14.71
C TYR A 31 19.34 -19.34 -15.54
N TYR A 32 18.13 -18.83 -15.79
CA TYR A 32 17.93 -17.60 -16.52
C TYR A 32 17.89 -16.43 -15.56
N GLU A 33 18.65 -15.39 -15.85
CA GLU A 33 18.76 -14.20 -15.02
C GLU A 33 17.72 -13.15 -15.45
N GLU A 34 17.01 -12.56 -14.46
CA GLU A 34 16.22 -11.35 -14.65
C GLU A 34 16.75 -10.26 -13.72
N LEU A 35 17.24 -9.16 -14.28
CA LEU A 35 17.58 -7.98 -13.51
C LEU A 35 16.36 -7.06 -13.44
N MET A 36 15.74 -6.99 -12.26
CA MET A 36 14.73 -6.00 -11.93
C MET A 36 15.43 -4.76 -11.35
N GLY A 37 15.20 -3.58 -11.93
CA GLY A 37 15.88 -2.36 -11.49
C GLY A 37 15.05 -1.11 -11.75
N GLU A 38 15.16 -0.17 -10.84
CA GLU A 38 14.49 1.13 -10.87
C GLU A 38 15.34 2.19 -11.60
N GLU A 39 14.68 3.28 -12.02
CA GLU A 39 15.29 4.45 -12.66
C GLU A 39 16.27 4.10 -13.78
N GLY A 40 15.89 3.15 -14.65
CA GLY A 40 16.75 2.68 -15.73
C GLY A 40 18.03 2.00 -15.22
N PHE A 41 17.92 1.24 -14.13
CA PHE A 41 18.99 0.53 -13.42
C PHE A 41 20.01 1.44 -12.69
N SER A 42 19.65 2.70 -12.46
CA SER A 42 20.50 3.64 -11.70
C SER A 42 20.15 3.72 -10.20
N SER A 43 19.04 3.10 -9.80
CA SER A 43 18.60 3.01 -8.40
C SER A 43 18.63 1.55 -7.90
N ASP A 44 17.74 1.20 -6.97
CA ASP A 44 17.66 -0.14 -6.39
C ASP A 44 17.41 -1.21 -7.46
N SER A 45 18.06 -2.35 -7.31
CA SER A 45 17.89 -3.48 -8.21
C SER A 45 18.05 -4.82 -7.49
N SER A 46 17.44 -5.86 -8.08
CA SER A 46 17.63 -7.27 -7.67
C SER A 46 17.82 -8.15 -8.89
N LEU A 47 18.68 -9.15 -8.77
CA LEU A 47 18.91 -10.16 -9.78
C LEU A 47 18.23 -11.47 -9.35
N LEU A 48 17.29 -11.95 -10.17
CA LEU A 48 16.53 -13.17 -9.94
C LEU A 48 17.06 -14.28 -10.84
N TYR A 49 17.03 -15.52 -10.35
CA TYR A 49 17.50 -16.72 -11.08
C TYR A 49 16.34 -17.65 -11.33
N HIS A 50 15.83 -17.67 -12.56
CA HIS A 50 14.63 -18.39 -12.99
C HIS A 50 14.93 -19.77 -13.53
N ARG A 51 13.99 -20.70 -13.34
CA ARG A 51 13.99 -22.02 -14.04
C ARG A 51 13.60 -21.88 -15.51
N ASN A 52 12.77 -20.91 -15.86
CA ASN A 52 12.25 -20.67 -17.20
C ASN A 52 12.71 -19.32 -17.74
N ILE A 53 12.57 -19.11 -19.05
CA ILE A 53 12.92 -17.83 -19.68
C ILE A 53 11.87 -16.79 -19.24
N PRO A 54 12.25 -15.74 -18.48
CA PRO A 54 11.28 -14.81 -17.85
C PRO A 54 10.48 -13.97 -18.84
N SER A 55 10.96 -13.83 -20.09
CA SER A 55 10.27 -13.08 -21.14
C SER A 55 9.25 -13.91 -21.95
N THR A 56 9.04 -15.19 -21.59
CA THR A 56 8.13 -16.06 -22.34
C THR A 56 6.67 -15.74 -22.05
N VAL A 57 5.88 -15.55 -23.10
CA VAL A 57 4.42 -15.42 -23.07
C VAL A 57 3.86 -16.30 -24.19
N ALA A 58 3.00 -17.24 -23.86
CA ALA A 58 2.38 -18.12 -24.86
C ALA A 58 1.20 -17.44 -25.56
N GLU A 59 0.32 -16.81 -24.79
CA GLU A 59 -0.88 -16.11 -25.26
C GLU A 59 -1.14 -14.88 -24.41
N TYR A 60 -1.91 -13.93 -24.95
CA TYR A 60 -2.36 -12.76 -24.21
C TYR A 60 -3.75 -12.33 -24.66
N ARG A 61 -4.50 -11.67 -23.75
CA ARG A 61 -5.80 -11.09 -24.04
C ARG A 61 -6.05 -9.84 -23.17
N ASP A 62 -6.88 -8.95 -23.65
CA ASP A 62 -7.27 -7.74 -22.92
C ASP A 62 -8.22 -8.07 -21.76
N VAL A 63 -8.07 -7.34 -20.64
CA VAL A 63 -8.91 -7.44 -19.44
C VAL A 63 -9.24 -6.03 -18.94
N SER A 64 -10.45 -5.85 -18.41
CA SER A 64 -10.88 -4.60 -17.77
C SER A 64 -10.75 -4.69 -16.26
N PHE A 65 -10.34 -3.60 -15.61
CA PHE A 65 -10.36 -3.43 -14.14
C PHE A 65 -11.65 -2.72 -13.65
N GLY A 66 -12.69 -2.61 -14.48
CA GLY A 66 -13.93 -1.92 -14.12
C GLY A 66 -13.83 -0.40 -14.30
N ASP A 67 -14.65 0.34 -13.53
CA ASP A 67 -14.67 1.80 -13.58
C ASP A 67 -13.57 2.39 -12.69
N LEU A 68 -12.56 2.96 -13.33
CA LEU A 68 -11.43 3.65 -12.69
C LEU A 68 -11.43 5.15 -13.03
N SER A 69 -12.52 5.69 -13.55
CA SER A 69 -12.69 7.11 -13.80
C SER A 69 -12.78 7.90 -12.51
N THR A 70 -12.36 9.16 -12.59
CA THR A 70 -12.43 10.11 -11.48
C THR A 70 -13.14 11.37 -11.92
N THR A 71 -13.69 12.12 -10.96
CA THR A 71 -14.31 13.43 -11.17
C THR A 71 -13.80 14.41 -10.13
N PRO A 72 -13.57 15.69 -10.49
CA PRO A 72 -13.12 16.71 -9.58
C PRO A 72 -14.01 16.80 -8.32
N ASN A 73 -13.38 17.13 -7.17
CA ASN A 73 -14.10 17.43 -5.93
C ASN A 73 -14.82 18.79 -6.07
N HIS A 74 -16.02 18.77 -6.68
CA HIS A 74 -16.83 19.95 -6.89
C HIS A 74 -18.25 19.74 -6.32
N PRO A 75 -18.81 20.70 -5.51
CA PRO A 75 -18.11 21.87 -4.95
C PRO A 75 -16.96 21.46 -4.06
N LEU A 76 -15.96 22.36 -3.92
CA LEU A 76 -14.77 22.10 -3.07
C LEU A 76 -15.19 22.06 -1.61
N LEU A 77 -15.31 20.84 -1.08
CA LEU A 77 -15.75 20.55 0.28
C LEU A 77 -14.93 19.43 0.89
N PRO A 78 -14.74 19.41 2.23
CA PRO A 78 -14.30 18.22 2.90
C PRO A 78 -15.34 17.10 2.76
N ARG A 79 -14.88 15.85 2.62
CA ARG A 79 -15.74 14.68 2.40
C ARG A 79 -15.54 13.65 3.50
N HIS A 80 -16.60 12.89 3.79
CA HIS A 80 -16.53 11.71 4.65
C HIS A 80 -17.01 10.50 3.87
N LEU A 81 -16.09 9.60 3.57
CA LEU A 81 -16.33 8.38 2.84
C LEU A 81 -16.48 7.20 3.82
N ARG A 82 -17.44 6.34 3.56
CA ARG A 82 -17.76 5.15 4.35
C ARG A 82 -17.55 3.88 3.52
N PRO A 83 -16.30 3.49 3.23
CA PRO A 83 -16.02 2.40 2.29
C PRO A 83 -16.59 1.05 2.71
N HIS A 84 -16.81 0.81 4.00
CA HIS A 84 -17.46 -0.41 4.49
C HIS A 84 -18.87 -0.61 3.91
N ASP A 85 -19.59 0.46 3.61
CA ASP A 85 -20.95 0.41 3.08
C ASP A 85 -21.00 -0.11 1.62
N LEU A 86 -19.85 -0.12 0.93
CA LEU A 86 -19.73 -0.60 -0.47
C LEU A 86 -19.72 -2.12 -0.59
N PHE A 87 -19.51 -2.86 0.50
CA PHE A 87 -19.24 -4.30 0.47
C PHE A 87 -20.30 -5.08 1.27
N PRO A 88 -21.40 -5.48 0.63
CA PRO A 88 -22.41 -6.32 1.29
C PRO A 88 -21.82 -7.69 1.63
N ALA A 89 -22.09 -8.18 2.83
CA ALA A 89 -21.50 -9.39 3.39
C ALA A 89 -21.59 -10.65 2.48
N LYS A 90 -22.63 -10.74 1.65
CA LYS A 90 -22.84 -11.88 0.74
C LYS A 90 -21.85 -11.92 -0.43
N ALA A 91 -21.35 -10.75 -0.88
CA ALA A 91 -20.46 -10.65 -2.04
C ALA A 91 -18.99 -10.87 -1.64
N VAL A 92 -18.64 -10.64 -0.39
CA VAL A 92 -17.23 -10.63 0.09
C VAL A 92 -16.50 -11.95 -0.14
N LYS A 93 -17.16 -13.09 0.02
CA LYS A 93 -16.53 -14.41 -0.11
C LYS A 93 -16.00 -14.72 -1.53
N ASP A 94 -16.57 -14.07 -2.55
CA ASP A 94 -16.23 -14.27 -3.94
C ASP A 94 -15.37 -13.10 -4.51
N THR A 95 -15.00 -12.14 -3.65
CA THR A 95 -14.22 -10.95 -4.01
C THR A 95 -12.76 -11.14 -3.58
N ASP A 96 -11.82 -10.80 -4.44
CA ASP A 96 -10.39 -10.78 -4.14
C ASP A 96 -9.83 -9.36 -3.98
N VAL A 97 -8.61 -9.25 -3.42
CA VAL A 97 -7.97 -7.98 -3.09
C VAL A 97 -7.41 -7.23 -4.31
N VAL A 98 -7.35 -7.85 -5.47
CA VAL A 98 -6.82 -7.23 -6.71
C VAL A 98 -7.95 -6.74 -7.60
N THR A 99 -8.84 -7.66 -8.03
CA THR A 99 -9.94 -7.33 -8.96
C THR A 99 -11.16 -6.73 -8.26
N GLY A 100 -11.27 -6.95 -6.94
CA GLY A 100 -12.33 -6.39 -6.11
C GLY A 100 -12.08 -5.00 -5.54
N ARG A 101 -10.97 -4.35 -5.91
CA ARG A 101 -10.66 -2.97 -5.49
C ARG A 101 -11.69 -1.99 -6.00
N ARG A 102 -12.17 -1.11 -5.13
CA ARG A 102 -13.09 -0.02 -5.46
C ARG A 102 -12.34 1.30 -5.32
N LEU A 103 -12.20 2.05 -6.41
CA LEU A 103 -11.50 3.33 -6.44
C LEU A 103 -12.28 4.40 -5.68
N LEU A 104 -11.69 4.92 -4.59
CA LEU A 104 -12.27 5.98 -3.78
C LEU A 104 -11.82 7.35 -4.24
N LEU A 105 -10.52 7.56 -4.31
CA LEU A 105 -9.87 8.83 -4.61
C LEU A 105 -8.67 8.59 -5.54
N GLY A 106 -8.33 9.55 -6.37
CA GLY A 106 -7.14 9.44 -7.18
C GLY A 106 -6.81 10.69 -7.97
N ASN A 107 -5.58 10.74 -8.46
CA ASN A 107 -5.09 11.72 -9.43
C ASN A 107 -4.06 11.05 -10.37
N GLY A 108 -3.25 11.81 -11.07
CA GLY A 108 -2.22 11.27 -11.96
C GLY A 108 -1.04 10.58 -11.26
N ASP A 109 -0.85 10.83 -9.97
CA ASP A 109 0.32 10.39 -9.19
C ASP A 109 -0.01 9.21 -8.26
N VAL A 110 -1.21 9.21 -7.67
CA VAL A 110 -1.62 8.20 -6.69
C VAL A 110 -3.11 7.88 -6.79
N ARG A 111 -3.48 6.65 -6.46
CA ARG A 111 -4.87 6.16 -6.37
C ARG A 111 -5.08 5.42 -5.07
N LEU A 112 -6.17 5.73 -4.39
CA LEU A 112 -6.58 5.10 -3.15
C LEU A 112 -7.83 4.27 -3.40
N SER A 113 -7.70 2.96 -3.20
CA SER A 113 -8.78 2.00 -3.38
C SER A 113 -9.00 1.21 -2.10
N TYR A 114 -10.23 0.75 -1.90
CA TYR A 114 -10.58 -0.11 -0.79
C TYR A 114 -11.06 -1.48 -1.29
N ALA A 115 -10.71 -2.54 -0.57
CA ALA A 115 -11.18 -3.89 -0.89
C ALA A 115 -11.55 -4.67 0.37
N VAL A 116 -12.58 -5.51 0.23
CA VAL A 116 -12.96 -6.53 1.24
C VAL A 116 -12.96 -7.87 0.54
N SER A 117 -12.12 -8.79 0.99
CA SER A 117 -11.77 -10.00 0.25
C SER A 117 -11.93 -11.25 1.10
N GLY A 118 -12.53 -12.28 0.51
CA GLY A 118 -12.61 -13.63 1.04
C GLY A 118 -12.08 -14.70 0.07
N ALA A 119 -11.73 -14.29 -1.15
CA ALA A 119 -11.24 -15.17 -2.21
C ALA A 119 -9.74 -14.96 -2.48
N LYS A 120 -9.09 -16.02 -2.97
CA LYS A 120 -7.72 -15.96 -3.52
C LYS A 120 -7.72 -15.08 -4.76
N SER A 121 -6.76 -14.15 -4.87
CA SER A 121 -6.58 -13.33 -6.06
C SER A 121 -5.98 -14.13 -7.22
N PRO A 122 -6.13 -13.64 -8.46
CA PRO A 122 -5.29 -14.10 -9.56
C PRO A 122 -3.81 -13.78 -9.25
N TRP A 123 -2.88 -14.40 -10.00
CA TRP A 123 -1.52 -13.88 -10.12
C TRP A 123 -1.60 -12.52 -10.78
N TYR A 124 -0.92 -11.55 -10.20
CA TYR A 124 -1.04 -10.15 -10.57
C TYR A 124 0.30 -9.46 -10.61
N ARG A 125 0.42 -8.49 -11.50
CA ARG A 125 1.59 -7.62 -11.64
C ARG A 125 1.11 -6.20 -11.94
N ASN A 126 1.56 -5.22 -11.12
CA ASN A 126 1.34 -3.81 -11.43
C ASN A 126 2.49 -3.30 -12.33
N GLY A 127 2.17 -2.92 -13.56
CA GLY A 127 3.12 -2.34 -14.51
C GLY A 127 3.14 -0.80 -14.50
N ILE A 128 2.40 -0.15 -13.58
CA ILE A 128 2.28 1.31 -13.51
C ILE A 128 3.26 1.91 -12.50
N GLY A 129 3.27 1.38 -11.29
CA GLY A 129 4.10 1.84 -10.18
C GLY A 129 4.01 0.91 -8.99
N ASP A 130 4.57 1.31 -7.87
CA ASP A 130 4.55 0.55 -6.64
C ASP A 130 3.17 0.61 -5.97
N GLU A 131 2.89 -0.37 -5.14
CA GLU A 131 1.70 -0.43 -4.30
C GLU A 131 2.09 -0.52 -2.82
N VAL A 132 1.38 0.23 -1.98
CA VAL A 132 1.32 -0.04 -0.53
C VAL A 132 -0.07 -0.52 -0.21
N VAL A 133 -0.17 -1.73 0.35
CA VAL A 133 -1.43 -2.30 0.80
C VAL A 133 -1.41 -2.34 2.33
N TYR A 134 -2.24 -1.50 2.96
CA TYR A 134 -2.44 -1.52 4.40
C TYR A 134 -3.55 -2.50 4.76
N VAL A 135 -3.27 -3.40 5.69
CA VAL A 135 -4.24 -4.37 6.21
C VAL A 135 -4.97 -3.75 7.39
N GLU A 136 -6.22 -3.34 7.17
CA GLU A 136 -7.09 -2.83 8.24
C GLU A 136 -7.53 -3.95 9.18
N ARG A 137 -7.91 -5.10 8.61
CA ARG A 137 -8.44 -6.24 9.34
C ARG A 137 -8.23 -7.55 8.60
N GLY A 138 -8.19 -8.64 9.37
CA GLY A 138 -8.03 -9.98 8.82
C GLY A 138 -6.57 -10.34 8.57
N ARG A 139 -6.36 -11.45 7.87
CA ARG A 139 -5.03 -11.99 7.59
C ARG A 139 -4.97 -12.57 6.18
N ALA A 140 -3.79 -12.54 5.59
CA ALA A 140 -3.52 -13.20 4.32
C ALA A 140 -2.08 -13.71 4.25
N ARG A 141 -1.91 -14.77 3.48
CA ARG A 141 -0.62 -15.14 2.91
C ARG A 141 -0.48 -14.43 1.57
N VAL A 142 0.65 -13.78 1.35
CA VAL A 142 1.00 -13.17 0.07
C VAL A 142 2.19 -13.92 -0.51
N GLU A 143 2.00 -14.48 -1.69
CA GLU A 143 3.02 -15.21 -2.42
C GLU A 143 3.57 -14.34 -3.54
N THR A 144 4.87 -14.24 -3.64
CA THR A 144 5.57 -13.41 -4.64
C THR A 144 6.72 -14.19 -5.26
N VAL A 145 7.22 -13.73 -6.40
CA VAL A 145 8.43 -14.29 -7.03
C VAL A 145 9.69 -14.15 -6.15
N PHE A 146 9.65 -13.32 -5.12
CA PHE A 146 10.72 -13.15 -4.13
C PHE A 146 10.59 -14.06 -2.91
N GLY A 147 9.42 -14.68 -2.71
CA GLY A 147 9.08 -15.47 -1.53
C GLY A 147 7.70 -15.09 -0.98
N ALA A 148 7.38 -15.54 0.22
CA ALA A 148 6.07 -15.33 0.84
C ALA A 148 6.11 -14.40 2.05
N PHE A 149 4.92 -13.86 2.38
CA PHE A 149 4.63 -13.11 3.60
C PHE A 149 3.36 -13.62 4.25
N GLU A 150 3.33 -13.63 5.57
CA GLU A 150 2.10 -13.64 6.35
C GLU A 150 1.83 -12.20 6.79
N VAL A 151 0.67 -11.64 6.39
CA VAL A 151 0.28 -10.28 6.72
C VAL A 151 -1.01 -10.27 7.54
N GLY A 152 -1.14 -9.27 8.42
CA GLY A 152 -2.29 -9.10 9.31
C GLY A 152 -2.55 -7.64 9.64
N GLU A 153 -3.44 -7.41 10.60
CA GLU A 153 -3.83 -6.06 11.02
C GLU A 153 -2.65 -5.15 11.34
N GLY A 154 -2.65 -3.97 10.76
CA GLY A 154 -1.62 -2.96 10.93
C GLY A 154 -0.43 -3.10 9.99
N ASP A 155 -0.37 -4.16 9.18
CA ASP A 155 0.71 -4.33 8.22
C ASP A 155 0.52 -3.44 6.99
N TYR A 156 1.60 -2.79 6.59
CA TYR A 156 1.80 -2.23 5.26
C TYR A 156 2.67 -3.20 4.46
N LEU A 157 2.14 -3.76 3.40
CA LEU A 157 2.94 -4.48 2.40
C LEU A 157 3.27 -3.53 1.26
N VAL A 158 4.55 -3.24 1.07
CA VAL A 158 5.06 -2.50 -0.09
C VAL A 158 5.46 -3.50 -1.16
N VAL A 159 4.86 -3.37 -2.34
CA VAL A 159 5.12 -4.22 -3.50
C VAL A 159 5.71 -3.37 -4.61
N PRO A 160 6.98 -3.53 -4.95
CA PRO A 160 7.60 -2.83 -6.07
C PRO A 160 6.90 -3.15 -7.39
N ARG A 161 6.84 -2.16 -8.28
CA ARG A 161 6.36 -2.31 -9.65
C ARG A 161 6.94 -3.55 -10.32
N SER A 162 6.16 -4.20 -11.14
CA SER A 162 6.54 -5.42 -11.90
C SER A 162 6.73 -6.69 -11.06
N THR A 163 6.51 -6.67 -9.76
CA THR A 163 6.54 -7.86 -8.90
C THR A 163 5.29 -8.71 -9.12
N THR A 164 5.48 -9.95 -9.62
CA THR A 164 4.37 -10.91 -9.72
C THR A 164 4.05 -11.47 -8.33
N HIS A 165 2.77 -11.39 -7.93
CA HIS A 165 2.31 -11.84 -6.62
C HIS A 165 0.84 -12.23 -6.64
N ARG A 166 0.37 -12.92 -5.59
CA ARG A 166 -1.04 -13.18 -5.32
C ARG A 166 -1.34 -13.14 -3.83
N TRP A 167 -2.61 -12.88 -3.51
CA TRP A 167 -3.12 -12.79 -2.14
C TRP A 167 -4.02 -13.97 -1.84
N ILE A 168 -3.86 -14.58 -0.67
CA ILE A 168 -4.65 -15.71 -0.19
C ILE A 168 -5.15 -15.36 1.21
N PRO A 169 -6.40 -14.86 1.35
CA PRO A 169 -6.99 -14.62 2.66
C PRO A 169 -6.99 -15.92 3.49
N THR A 170 -6.48 -15.85 4.72
CA THR A 170 -6.37 -17.01 5.64
C THR A 170 -7.37 -16.93 6.80
N GLY A 171 -8.13 -15.84 6.86
CA GLY A 171 -9.19 -15.64 7.86
C GLY A 171 -10.44 -16.50 7.60
N SER A 172 -11.27 -16.62 8.62
CA SER A 172 -12.60 -17.24 8.44
C SER A 172 -13.52 -16.28 7.67
N GLY A 173 -14.54 -16.82 6.98
CA GLY A 173 -15.52 -15.99 6.26
C GLY A 173 -16.30 -15.00 7.14
N ARG A 174 -16.15 -15.06 8.47
CA ARG A 174 -16.70 -14.09 9.45
C ARG A 174 -15.77 -12.90 9.68
N ASP A 175 -14.48 -13.03 9.27
CA ASP A 175 -13.46 -12.01 9.42
C ASP A 175 -12.70 -11.86 8.09
N PRO A 176 -13.32 -11.21 7.08
CA PRO A 176 -12.71 -11.04 5.78
C PRO A 176 -11.50 -10.11 5.83
N LEU A 177 -10.58 -10.30 4.90
CA LEU A 177 -9.48 -9.39 4.70
C LEU A 177 -10.00 -8.03 4.23
N ARG A 178 -9.66 -6.96 4.95
CA ARG A 178 -9.97 -5.57 4.62
C ARG A 178 -8.70 -4.80 4.38
N THR A 179 -8.63 -4.11 3.26
CA THR A 179 -7.41 -3.40 2.86
C THR A 179 -7.71 -2.05 2.24
N ILE A 180 -6.84 -1.08 2.51
CA ILE A 180 -6.70 0.10 1.68
C ILE A 180 -5.43 -0.04 0.83
N CYS A 181 -5.57 0.17 -0.47
CA CYS A 181 -4.47 0.10 -1.40
C CYS A 181 -4.13 1.50 -1.90
N ILE A 182 -2.87 1.88 -1.74
CA ILE A 182 -2.27 3.12 -2.22
C ILE A 182 -1.39 2.73 -3.42
N GLU A 183 -1.88 3.02 -4.62
CA GLU A 183 -1.18 2.71 -5.88
C GLU A 183 -0.50 3.97 -6.40
N ALA A 184 0.83 3.98 -6.45
CA ALA A 184 1.60 5.07 -7.02
C ALA A 184 1.73 4.95 -8.55
N SER A 185 2.08 6.06 -9.19
CA SER A 185 2.62 6.05 -10.56
C SER A 185 4.17 6.05 -10.56
N SER A 186 4.76 5.89 -9.39
CA SER A 186 6.19 5.99 -9.09
C SER A 186 6.62 4.91 -8.10
N HIS A 187 7.82 5.04 -7.56
CA HIS A 187 8.32 4.22 -6.46
C HIS A 187 7.78 4.71 -5.13
N ILE A 188 7.64 3.79 -4.17
CA ILE A 188 7.29 4.06 -2.78
C ILE A 188 8.43 3.56 -1.90
N ALA A 189 8.97 4.44 -1.06
CA ALA A 189 10.12 4.14 -0.22
C ALA A 189 9.99 4.78 1.17
N PRO A 190 10.81 4.35 2.14
CA PRO A 190 11.02 5.10 3.36
C PRO A 190 11.45 6.54 3.04
N PRO A 191 11.01 7.54 3.81
CA PRO A 191 11.35 8.94 3.55
C PRO A 191 12.85 9.18 3.50
N LYS A 192 13.32 9.91 2.49
CA LYS A 192 14.75 10.24 2.34
C LYS A 192 15.34 10.93 3.57
N ARG A 193 14.52 11.66 4.35
CA ARG A 193 14.95 12.29 5.61
C ARG A 193 15.38 11.30 6.69
N TYR A 194 14.95 10.03 6.59
CA TYR A 194 15.31 8.96 7.54
C TYR A 194 16.53 8.16 7.08
N LEU A 195 17.00 8.40 5.87
CA LEU A 195 18.08 7.65 5.27
C LEU A 195 19.35 8.48 5.17
N SER A 196 20.50 7.83 5.35
CA SER A 196 21.78 8.37 4.97
C SER A 196 21.86 8.50 3.44
N LYS A 197 22.86 9.24 2.94
CA LYS A 197 23.12 9.31 1.49
C LYS A 197 23.46 7.95 0.85
N TYR A 198 23.71 6.93 1.65
CA TYR A 198 24.00 5.56 1.21
C TYR A 198 22.80 4.61 1.39
N GLY A 199 21.65 5.12 1.79
CA GLY A 199 20.41 4.34 1.91
C GLY A 199 20.20 3.63 3.26
N GLN A 200 21.11 3.73 4.23
CA GLN A 200 20.91 3.18 5.58
C GLN A 200 20.00 4.09 6.40
N PHE A 201 19.18 3.51 7.26
CA PHE A 201 18.40 4.29 8.22
C PHE A 201 19.29 5.06 9.19
N LEU A 202 18.89 6.28 9.50
CA LEU A 202 19.51 7.09 10.52
C LEU A 202 19.04 6.62 11.90
N GLU A 203 19.91 6.68 12.91
CA GLU A 203 19.64 6.16 14.25
C GLU A 203 18.42 6.82 14.94
N HIS A 204 18.08 8.04 14.58
CA HIS A 204 16.93 8.77 15.10
C HIS A 204 15.66 8.67 14.24
N SER A 205 15.62 7.76 13.30
CA SER A 205 14.41 7.49 12.49
C SER A 205 13.35 6.82 13.37
N PRO A 206 12.04 7.04 13.06
CA PRO A 206 10.96 6.44 13.85
C PRO A 206 10.80 4.94 13.65
N TYR A 207 11.53 4.33 12.73
CA TYR A 207 11.66 2.89 12.51
C TYR A 207 12.96 2.61 11.74
N CYS A 208 13.37 1.36 11.65
CA CYS A 208 14.63 0.97 11.00
C CYS A 208 14.51 -0.38 10.29
N GLU A 209 15.62 -0.85 9.71
CA GLU A 209 15.68 -2.12 8.97
C GLU A 209 15.18 -3.33 9.79
N ARG A 210 15.36 -3.34 11.11
CA ARG A 210 14.91 -4.42 11.97
C ARG A 210 13.39 -4.53 12.09
N ASP A 211 12.68 -3.43 11.86
CA ASP A 211 11.22 -3.36 11.91
C ASP A 211 10.58 -3.79 10.58
N LEU A 212 11.42 -3.99 9.55
CA LEU A 212 10.98 -4.39 8.22
C LEU A 212 11.10 -5.91 8.05
N ARG A 213 9.99 -6.56 7.72
CA ARG A 213 9.98 -7.97 7.37
C ARG A 213 10.23 -8.15 5.88
N VAL A 214 11.14 -9.06 5.55
CA VAL A 214 11.52 -9.41 4.18
C VAL A 214 10.81 -10.70 3.73
N PRO A 215 10.77 -11.02 2.41
CA PRO A 215 10.15 -12.25 1.94
C PRO A 215 10.77 -13.49 2.60
N GLN A 216 9.94 -14.47 2.92
CA GLN A 216 10.40 -15.80 3.30
C GLN A 216 10.47 -16.66 2.03
N GLY A 217 11.64 -17.12 1.69
CA GLY A 217 11.79 -17.89 0.46
C GLY A 217 13.25 -18.10 0.06
N PRO A 218 13.52 -18.59 -1.16
CA PRO A 218 12.63 -18.56 -2.32
C PRO A 218 11.38 -19.43 -2.17
N LEU A 219 10.36 -19.15 -2.96
CA LEU A 219 9.13 -19.92 -3.01
C LEU A 219 8.98 -20.50 -4.42
N LEU A 220 8.83 -21.80 -4.50
CA LEU A 220 8.66 -22.52 -5.76
C LEU A 220 7.23 -23.07 -5.89
N ALA A 221 6.79 -23.39 -7.11
CA ALA A 221 5.46 -23.93 -7.35
C ALA A 221 5.16 -25.16 -6.47
N GLU A 222 6.15 -26.03 -6.31
CA GLU A 222 6.03 -27.26 -5.52
C GLU A 222 5.80 -26.97 -4.02
N ASP A 223 6.31 -25.85 -3.50
CA ASP A 223 6.16 -25.44 -2.09
C ASP A 223 4.72 -25.04 -1.76
N VAL A 224 3.94 -24.68 -2.78
CA VAL A 224 2.52 -24.32 -2.66
C VAL A 224 1.58 -25.40 -3.20
N GLY A 225 2.11 -26.59 -3.53
CA GLY A 225 1.34 -27.73 -4.03
C GLY A 225 0.91 -27.60 -5.49
N GLU A 226 1.51 -26.68 -6.25
CA GLU A 226 1.27 -26.47 -7.68
C GLU A 226 2.46 -27.02 -8.50
N LYS A 227 2.30 -27.21 -9.81
CA LYS A 227 3.37 -27.78 -10.64
C LYS A 227 4.08 -26.69 -11.42
N GLN A 228 5.39 -26.84 -11.57
CA GLN A 228 6.19 -25.87 -12.32
C GLN A 228 5.80 -25.77 -13.81
N ASP A 229 5.37 -26.86 -14.40
CA ASP A 229 5.01 -26.96 -15.83
C ASP A 229 3.52 -26.65 -16.10
N ASP A 230 2.75 -26.19 -15.10
CA ASP A 230 1.36 -25.80 -15.28
C ASP A 230 1.28 -24.42 -15.96
N ASP A 231 0.53 -24.34 -17.05
CA ASP A 231 0.19 -23.07 -17.68
C ASP A 231 -0.50 -22.14 -16.68
N THR A 232 0.00 -20.93 -16.55
CA THR A 232 -0.49 -20.00 -15.52
C THR A 232 -0.83 -18.64 -16.09
N GLU A 233 -2.04 -18.17 -15.79
CA GLU A 233 -2.48 -16.82 -16.13
C GLU A 233 -1.94 -15.78 -15.14
N VAL A 234 -1.32 -14.71 -15.65
CA VAL A 234 -0.85 -13.56 -14.88
C VAL A 234 -1.54 -12.29 -15.40
N LEU A 235 -2.30 -11.65 -14.53
CA LEU A 235 -2.98 -10.39 -14.83
C LEU A 235 -2.01 -9.21 -14.68
N ILE A 236 -1.80 -8.45 -15.75
CA ILE A 236 -0.91 -7.30 -15.76
C ILE A 236 -1.73 -6.02 -15.90
N LYS A 237 -1.64 -5.14 -14.91
CA LYS A 237 -2.23 -3.80 -14.92
C LYS A 237 -1.24 -2.82 -15.53
N HIS A 238 -1.67 -2.05 -16.52
CA HIS A 238 -0.78 -1.09 -17.17
C HIS A 238 -1.55 0.13 -17.74
N ARG A 239 -0.81 1.14 -18.17
CA ARG A 239 -1.38 2.27 -18.92
C ARG A 239 -1.66 1.87 -20.35
N GLY A 240 -2.79 2.28 -20.87
CA GLY A 240 -3.18 2.02 -22.26
C GLY A 240 -4.39 2.83 -22.68
N GLY A 241 -4.72 2.78 -23.96
CA GLY A 241 -5.97 3.29 -24.49
C GLY A 241 -7.11 2.40 -24.02
N GLY A 242 -8.20 3.00 -23.57
CA GLY A 242 -9.39 2.28 -23.15
C GLY A 242 -10.59 3.23 -23.12
N PRO A 243 -11.80 2.76 -22.77
CA PRO A 243 -12.94 3.65 -22.59
C PRO A 243 -12.64 4.70 -21.51
N ALA A 244 -13.34 5.83 -21.54
CA ALA A 244 -13.15 6.90 -20.56
C ALA A 244 -13.29 6.40 -19.10
N SER A 245 -14.14 5.41 -18.87
CA SER A 245 -14.31 4.76 -17.57
C SER A 245 -13.07 4.00 -17.06
N SER A 246 -12.11 3.68 -17.93
CA SER A 246 -10.86 3.02 -17.49
C SER A 246 -9.88 3.98 -16.81
N GLY A 247 -10.07 5.28 -16.91
CA GLY A 247 -9.10 6.28 -16.43
C GLY A 247 -7.72 6.13 -17.06
N GLY A 248 -7.63 5.58 -18.30
CA GLY A 248 -6.38 5.31 -19.01
C GLY A 248 -5.61 4.09 -18.47
N ILE A 249 -6.26 3.24 -17.68
CA ILE A 249 -5.69 2.00 -17.13
C ILE A 249 -6.42 0.80 -17.74
N VAL A 250 -5.64 -0.15 -18.20
CA VAL A 250 -6.12 -1.39 -18.81
C VAL A 250 -5.39 -2.59 -18.22
N GLY A 251 -5.88 -3.79 -18.47
CA GLY A 251 -5.23 -5.03 -18.13
C GLY A 251 -4.90 -5.86 -19.35
N THR A 252 -3.83 -6.61 -19.24
CA THR A 252 -3.53 -7.71 -20.16
C THR A 252 -3.33 -8.97 -19.35
N LEU A 253 -4.04 -10.03 -19.68
CA LEU A 253 -3.81 -11.34 -19.12
C LEU A 253 -2.80 -12.07 -19.99
N HIS A 254 -1.66 -12.42 -19.41
CA HIS A 254 -0.64 -13.25 -20.05
C HIS A 254 -0.82 -14.71 -19.62
N LEU A 255 -0.82 -15.61 -20.58
CA LEU A 255 -0.67 -17.04 -20.33
C LEU A 255 0.81 -17.39 -20.41
N LEU A 256 1.40 -17.78 -19.28
CA LEU A 256 2.75 -18.31 -19.20
C LEU A 256 2.69 -19.83 -19.34
N PRO A 257 3.56 -20.46 -20.16
CA PRO A 257 3.63 -21.93 -20.27
C PRO A 257 4.41 -22.57 -19.10
N PHE A 258 4.36 -21.94 -17.94
CA PHE A 258 4.97 -22.37 -16.67
C PHE A 258 4.41 -21.58 -15.50
N HIS A 259 4.63 -22.07 -14.30
CA HIS A 259 4.22 -21.40 -13.06
C HIS A 259 5.17 -20.24 -12.71
N PRO A 260 4.69 -19.04 -12.30
CA PRO A 260 5.53 -17.87 -12.03
C PRO A 260 6.42 -18.00 -10.80
N LEU A 261 6.13 -18.94 -9.88
CA LEU A 261 7.03 -19.27 -8.76
C LEU A 261 8.14 -20.21 -9.24
N ASP A 262 9.06 -19.71 -10.03
CA ASP A 262 10.16 -20.47 -10.63
C ASP A 262 11.56 -19.91 -10.26
N VAL A 263 11.61 -18.85 -9.43
CA VAL A 263 12.83 -18.20 -8.95
C VAL A 263 13.48 -19.07 -7.87
N VAL A 264 14.64 -19.64 -8.15
CA VAL A 264 15.38 -20.49 -7.21
C VAL A 264 16.21 -19.70 -6.21
N GLY A 265 16.45 -18.44 -6.48
CA GLY A 265 17.16 -17.51 -5.61
C GLY A 265 17.20 -16.13 -6.23
N TRP A 266 17.50 -15.14 -5.41
CA TRP A 266 17.65 -13.73 -5.81
C TRP A 266 18.54 -12.98 -4.84
N ASP A 267 19.11 -11.87 -5.29
CA ASP A 267 19.88 -10.97 -4.45
C ASP A 267 19.73 -9.53 -4.91
N GLY A 268 19.70 -8.60 -3.95
CA GLY A 268 19.63 -7.18 -4.24
C GLY A 268 18.94 -6.33 -3.18
N CYS A 269 18.57 -5.11 -3.58
CA CYS A 269 17.90 -4.12 -2.74
C CYS A 269 16.44 -3.86 -3.15
N LEU A 270 16.01 -4.31 -4.33
CA LEU A 270 14.64 -4.18 -4.83
C LEU A 270 13.85 -5.46 -4.54
N TYR A 271 12.98 -5.44 -3.57
CA TYR A 271 12.12 -6.55 -3.18
C TYR A 271 10.92 -6.04 -2.37
N PRO A 272 9.79 -6.78 -2.32
CA PRO A 272 8.66 -6.40 -1.47
C PRO A 272 9.02 -6.55 0.01
N TYR A 273 8.43 -5.72 0.86
CA TYR A 273 8.66 -5.76 2.31
C TYR A 273 7.41 -5.36 3.09
N VAL A 274 7.36 -5.75 4.37
CA VAL A 274 6.26 -5.44 5.27
C VAL A 274 6.75 -4.63 6.46
N PHE A 275 6.01 -3.59 6.81
CA PHE A 275 6.16 -2.80 8.01
C PHE A 275 4.85 -2.81 8.81
N ASN A 276 4.89 -3.06 10.11
CA ASN A 276 3.69 -2.95 10.94
C ASN A 276 3.59 -1.55 11.55
N VAL A 277 2.43 -0.94 11.47
CA VAL A 277 2.18 0.42 11.98
C VAL A 277 2.48 0.56 13.49
N ARG A 278 2.40 -0.54 14.25
CA ARG A 278 2.66 -0.55 15.70
C ARG A 278 4.15 -0.57 16.05
N ASP A 279 5.02 -0.81 15.05
CA ASP A 279 6.47 -0.73 15.21
C ASP A 279 7.01 0.69 14.94
N TYR A 280 6.10 1.64 14.67
CA TYR A 280 6.44 3.04 14.48
C TYR A 280 6.61 3.74 15.84
N GLU A 281 7.77 4.38 16.07
CA GLU A 281 8.05 5.14 17.29
C GLU A 281 7.63 6.60 17.13
N PRO A 282 6.52 7.04 17.74
CA PRO A 282 6.02 8.41 17.57
C PRO A 282 6.92 9.43 18.25
N VAL A 283 7.07 10.59 17.61
CA VAL A 283 7.81 11.71 18.16
C VAL A 283 6.88 12.60 18.97
N THR A 284 7.17 12.77 20.28
CA THR A 284 6.48 13.70 21.17
C THR A 284 7.48 14.73 21.71
N GLY A 285 7.10 16.01 21.69
CA GLY A 285 7.96 17.09 22.14
C GLY A 285 7.29 18.00 23.18
N ARG A 286 7.99 19.09 23.52
CA ARG A 286 7.44 20.10 24.43
C ARG A 286 6.28 20.87 23.80
N ILE A 287 6.33 21.09 22.50
CA ILE A 287 5.31 21.74 21.68
C ILE A 287 4.98 20.87 20.48
N HIS A 288 3.84 21.16 19.86
CA HIS A 288 3.28 20.38 18.76
C HIS A 288 4.29 20.09 17.63
N GLN A 289 4.34 18.83 17.23
CA GLN A 289 5.10 18.36 16.09
C GLN A 289 4.18 18.28 14.87
N PRO A 290 4.52 18.95 13.75
CA PRO A 290 3.70 18.89 12.55
C PRO A 290 3.72 17.49 11.90
N PRO A 291 2.74 17.17 11.02
CA PRO A 291 2.57 15.84 10.41
C PRO A 291 3.83 15.17 9.82
N PRO A 292 4.84 15.86 9.27
CA PRO A 292 6.08 15.22 8.83
C PRO A 292 6.81 14.39 9.89
N ALA A 293 6.56 14.61 11.19
CA ALA A 293 7.07 13.76 12.28
C ALA A 293 6.39 12.38 12.31
N HIS A 294 5.30 12.19 11.58
CA HIS A 294 4.52 10.95 11.50
C HIS A 294 4.68 10.23 10.14
N GLN A 295 5.52 10.75 9.25
CA GLN A 295 5.70 10.20 7.90
C GLN A 295 6.29 8.79 7.95
N VAL A 296 5.73 7.86 7.17
CA VAL A 296 6.19 6.46 7.09
C VAL A 296 6.72 6.10 5.70
N PHE A 297 6.08 6.59 4.64
CA PHE A 297 6.54 6.40 3.27
C PHE A 297 6.43 7.70 2.47
N GLU A 298 7.16 7.75 1.38
CA GLU A 298 7.01 8.80 0.36
C GLU A 298 7.00 8.21 -1.05
N GLY A 299 6.26 8.86 -1.94
CA GLY A 299 6.27 8.63 -3.37
C GLY A 299 6.35 9.95 -4.13
N TRP A 300 6.21 9.89 -5.43
CA TRP A 300 6.18 11.10 -6.24
C TRP A 300 4.89 11.89 -5.99
N ASN A 301 5.04 13.12 -5.49
CA ASN A 301 3.94 14.03 -5.18
C ASN A 301 2.95 13.53 -4.11
N PHE A 302 3.35 12.63 -3.23
CA PHE A 302 2.56 12.25 -2.07
C PHE A 302 3.44 11.69 -0.95
N VAL A 303 2.90 11.72 0.27
CA VAL A 303 3.48 11.08 1.45
C VAL A 303 2.42 10.26 2.18
N VAL A 304 2.87 9.24 2.90
CA VAL A 304 2.04 8.44 3.81
C VAL A 304 2.52 8.68 5.22
N CYS A 305 1.59 9.00 6.12
CA CYS A 305 1.86 9.22 7.53
C CYS A 305 1.03 8.28 8.41
N ASN A 306 1.53 8.01 9.63
CA ASN A 306 0.81 7.26 10.66
C ASN A 306 0.49 8.17 11.83
N PHE A 307 -0.73 8.10 12.34
CA PHE A 307 -1.04 8.55 13.69
C PHE A 307 -1.21 7.31 14.56
N VAL A 308 -0.27 7.09 15.46
CA VAL A 308 -0.26 5.93 16.36
C VAL A 308 -0.54 6.38 17.80
N PRO A 309 -0.94 5.47 18.72
CA PRO A 309 -1.10 5.78 20.13
C PRO A 309 0.18 6.43 20.69
N ARG A 310 0.03 7.61 21.31
CA ARG A 310 1.18 8.42 21.74
C ARG A 310 0.88 9.36 22.89
N LYS A 311 1.91 9.75 23.62
CA LYS A 311 1.85 10.90 24.53
C LYS A 311 1.63 12.18 23.75
N VAL A 312 0.93 13.13 24.35
CA VAL A 312 0.75 14.48 23.78
C VAL A 312 1.89 15.40 24.21
N ASP A 313 1.91 16.61 23.65
CA ASP A 313 2.88 17.64 24.00
C ASP A 313 2.86 17.97 25.49
N TYR A 314 4.04 18.09 26.09
CA TYR A 314 4.17 18.24 27.55
C TYR A 314 4.38 19.66 28.05
N HIS A 315 4.19 20.69 27.21
CA HIS A 315 4.19 22.06 27.71
C HIS A 315 2.97 22.29 28.62
N PRO A 316 3.11 22.97 29.79
CA PRO A 316 1.99 23.16 30.74
C PRO A 316 0.75 23.83 30.15
N LEU A 317 0.91 24.61 29.09
CA LEU A 317 -0.17 25.30 28.38
C LEU A 317 -0.40 24.70 26.98
N SER A 318 0.00 23.46 26.74
CA SER A 318 -0.25 22.79 25.45
C SER A 318 -1.75 22.55 25.26
N ILE A 319 -2.17 22.59 23.99
CA ILE A 319 -3.49 22.13 23.55
C ILE A 319 -3.25 20.80 22.85
N PRO A 320 -3.67 19.67 23.43
CA PRO A 320 -3.36 18.34 22.89
C PRO A 320 -3.83 18.08 21.46
N VAL A 321 -5.08 18.45 21.12
CA VAL A 321 -5.55 18.32 19.74
C VAL A 321 -4.88 19.35 18.83
N PRO A 322 -4.67 19.03 17.55
CA PRO A 322 -4.03 19.96 16.60
C PRO A 322 -4.89 21.21 16.38
N TYR A 323 -4.24 22.29 15.97
CA TYR A 323 -4.90 23.54 15.59
C TYR A 323 -5.70 23.39 14.28
N TYR A 324 -6.61 24.33 14.01
CA TYR A 324 -7.17 24.51 12.65
C TYR A 324 -6.03 24.89 11.70
N HIS A 325 -6.02 24.29 10.53
CA HIS A 325 -4.99 24.54 9.52
C HIS A 325 -5.56 24.47 8.11
N SER A 326 -4.78 24.93 7.16
CA SER A 326 -5.07 24.82 5.73
C SER A 326 -3.85 24.22 5.05
N ASN A 327 -4.06 23.16 4.33
CA ASN A 327 -3.06 22.64 3.42
C ASN A 327 -3.01 23.58 2.20
N VAL A 328 -1.87 24.23 2.00
CA VAL A 328 -1.74 25.28 0.95
C VAL A 328 -1.60 24.64 -0.42
N ASP A 329 -0.92 23.51 -0.50
CA ASP A 329 -0.51 22.83 -1.73
C ASP A 329 -0.76 21.32 -1.73
N SER A 330 -1.59 20.81 -0.78
CA SER A 330 -1.91 19.40 -0.67
C SER A 330 -3.36 19.15 -0.31
N ASP A 331 -3.89 18.01 -0.78
CA ASP A 331 -5.10 17.39 -0.25
C ASP A 331 -4.68 16.35 0.79
N GLU A 332 -5.41 16.29 1.89
CA GLU A 332 -5.19 15.36 3.01
C GLU A 332 -6.29 14.29 3.04
N VAL A 333 -5.89 13.03 3.02
CA VAL A 333 -6.79 11.89 3.22
C VAL A 333 -6.44 11.22 4.54
N MET A 334 -7.42 11.09 5.43
CA MET A 334 -7.26 10.42 6.71
C MET A 334 -8.15 9.16 6.75
N PHE A 335 -7.54 7.99 6.88
CA PHE A 335 -8.22 6.73 7.13
C PHE A 335 -8.18 6.39 8.62
N TYR A 336 -9.33 6.33 9.26
CA TYR A 336 -9.50 6.12 10.70
C TYR A 336 -9.60 4.63 11.01
N VAL A 337 -8.53 4.06 11.53
CA VAL A 337 -8.39 2.61 11.71
C VAL A 337 -8.94 2.15 13.05
N ASP A 338 -8.43 2.74 14.17
CA ASP A 338 -8.78 2.32 15.52
C ASP A 338 -8.57 3.46 16.55
N GLY A 339 -9.14 3.30 17.75
CA GLY A 339 -8.95 4.22 18.85
C GLY A 339 -10.04 5.29 19.01
N ASP A 340 -9.74 6.34 19.75
CA ASP A 340 -10.65 7.46 20.06
C ASP A 340 -10.19 8.74 19.35
N TYR A 341 -10.91 9.13 18.32
CA TYR A 341 -10.59 10.30 17.49
C TYR A 341 -11.12 11.59 18.10
N GLU A 342 -10.51 12.05 19.17
CA GLU A 342 -10.91 13.24 19.95
C GLU A 342 -11.16 14.48 19.11
N ALA A 343 -10.28 14.73 18.13
CA ALA A 343 -10.44 15.87 17.23
C ALA A 343 -11.67 15.81 16.32
N ARG A 344 -12.24 14.62 16.12
CA ARG A 344 -13.37 14.35 15.21
C ARG A 344 -14.66 14.00 15.93
N LYS A 345 -14.68 14.01 17.26
CA LYS A 345 -15.83 13.63 18.06
C LYS A 345 -17.08 14.44 17.73
N GLY A 346 -18.15 13.76 17.37
CA GLY A 346 -19.43 14.39 16.96
C GLY A 346 -19.52 14.75 15.48
N SER A 347 -18.54 14.44 14.64
CA SER A 347 -18.56 14.67 13.18
C SER A 347 -19.20 13.53 12.37
N GLY A 348 -19.48 12.38 12.99
CA GLY A 348 -19.86 11.15 12.30
C GLY A 348 -18.69 10.25 11.93
N ILE A 349 -17.45 10.73 12.03
CA ILE A 349 -16.23 9.95 11.78
C ILE A 349 -16.07 8.87 12.86
N GLY A 350 -15.77 7.66 12.44
CA GLY A 350 -15.51 6.51 13.27
C GLY A 350 -14.57 5.52 12.59
N LYS A 351 -14.39 4.34 13.17
CA LYS A 351 -13.55 3.27 12.60
C LYS A 351 -14.00 2.89 11.19
N GLY A 352 -13.03 2.80 10.27
CA GLY A 352 -13.27 2.51 8.86
C GLY A 352 -13.72 3.72 8.03
N SER A 353 -13.88 4.90 8.64
CA SER A 353 -14.13 6.15 7.92
C SER A 353 -12.89 6.63 7.18
N ILE A 354 -13.13 7.36 6.09
CA ILE A 354 -12.10 8.13 5.40
C ILE A 354 -12.57 9.58 5.30
N SER A 355 -11.75 10.55 5.70
CA SER A 355 -12.00 11.95 5.38
C SER A 355 -11.05 12.46 4.31
N LEU A 356 -11.58 13.30 3.41
CA LEU A 356 -10.81 14.11 2.48
C LEU A 356 -10.91 15.58 2.92
N HIS A 357 -9.76 16.22 3.15
CA HIS A 357 -9.64 17.64 3.40
C HIS A 357 -8.89 18.27 2.22
N PRO A 358 -9.60 18.99 1.33
CA PRO A 358 -8.98 19.52 0.13
C PRO A 358 -8.12 20.76 0.45
N GLY A 359 -7.07 20.94 -0.34
CA GLY A 359 -6.27 22.16 -0.37
C GLY A 359 -7.16 23.39 -0.57
N GLY A 360 -6.81 24.50 0.08
CA GLY A 360 -7.59 25.74 0.02
C GLY A 360 -8.84 25.78 0.93
N HIS A 361 -9.05 24.76 1.76
CA HIS A 361 -10.14 24.71 2.75
C HIS A 361 -9.57 24.47 4.15
N ALA A 362 -9.81 25.43 5.08
CA ALA A 362 -9.41 25.28 6.46
C ALA A 362 -10.19 24.14 7.14
N HIS A 363 -9.50 23.29 7.87
CA HIS A 363 -10.08 22.21 8.64
C HIS A 363 -9.35 22.02 9.98
N GLY A 364 -9.86 21.18 10.87
CA GLY A 364 -9.27 20.98 12.19
C GLY A 364 -10.22 20.28 13.13
N PRO A 365 -10.01 20.42 14.46
CA PRO A 365 -10.83 19.75 15.46
C PRO A 365 -12.29 20.19 15.37
N GLN A 366 -13.19 19.32 15.81
CA GLN A 366 -14.61 19.66 15.92
C GLN A 366 -14.83 20.74 17.02
N PRO A 367 -15.90 21.53 16.94
CA PRO A 367 -16.19 22.54 17.95
C PRO A 367 -16.20 21.99 19.38
N GLY A 368 -15.41 22.58 20.27
CA GLY A 368 -15.26 22.14 21.67
C GLY A 368 -14.20 21.07 21.91
N ALA A 369 -13.63 20.46 20.86
CA ALA A 369 -12.63 19.41 21.03
C ALA A 369 -11.30 19.93 21.62
N ALA A 370 -10.94 21.17 21.32
CA ALA A 370 -9.74 21.79 21.89
C ALA A 370 -9.86 21.93 23.41
N GLU A 371 -10.96 22.48 23.90
CA GLU A 371 -11.24 22.64 25.32
C GLU A 371 -11.36 21.26 26.03
N ALA A 372 -12.02 20.30 25.38
CA ALA A 372 -12.19 18.95 25.92
C ALA A 372 -10.88 18.16 26.01
N SER A 373 -9.86 18.54 25.22
CA SER A 373 -8.56 17.88 25.22
C SER A 373 -7.61 18.40 26.32
N LEU A 374 -7.89 19.55 26.93
CA LEU A 374 -7.00 20.15 27.93
C LEU A 374 -6.76 19.19 29.10
N GLY A 375 -5.50 19.02 29.46
CA GLY A 375 -5.08 18.12 30.52
C GLY A 375 -4.97 16.63 30.15
N LYS A 376 -5.25 16.27 28.90
CA LYS A 376 -4.95 14.92 28.42
C LYS A 376 -3.44 14.74 28.24
N GLU A 377 -2.96 13.56 28.59
CA GLU A 377 -1.53 13.21 28.49
C GLU A 377 -1.25 12.19 27.38
N TYR A 378 -2.30 11.60 26.79
CA TYR A 378 -2.19 10.52 25.84
C TYR A 378 -3.37 10.50 24.86
N PHE A 379 -3.10 10.17 23.60
CA PHE A 379 -4.10 9.86 22.59
C PHE A 379 -3.97 8.40 22.16
N ASP A 380 -5.11 7.72 22.24
CA ASP A 380 -5.26 6.35 21.73
C ASP A 380 -5.97 6.42 20.38
N GLU A 381 -5.23 6.81 19.35
CA GLU A 381 -5.74 6.87 17.97
C GLU A 381 -4.79 6.15 17.03
N LEU A 382 -5.35 5.45 16.06
CA LEU A 382 -4.63 4.82 14.98
C LEU A 382 -5.26 5.24 13.66
N ALA A 383 -4.51 5.97 12.84
CA ALA A 383 -4.95 6.40 11.54
C ALA A 383 -3.80 6.37 10.52
N VAL A 384 -4.17 6.13 9.27
CA VAL A 384 -3.29 6.24 8.10
C VAL A 384 -3.67 7.51 7.35
N MET A 385 -2.71 8.38 7.07
CA MET A 385 -2.91 9.62 6.35
C MET A 385 -2.12 9.59 5.03
N VAL A 386 -2.71 10.14 4.00
CA VAL A 386 -2.04 10.36 2.71
C VAL A 386 -2.20 11.82 2.31
N ASP A 387 -1.09 12.53 2.22
CA ASP A 387 -1.05 13.89 1.68
C ASP A 387 -0.58 13.86 0.24
N THR A 388 -1.33 14.53 -0.64
CA THR A 388 -1.02 14.57 -2.08
C THR A 388 -0.79 16.00 -2.54
N PHE A 389 0.30 16.24 -3.29
CA PHE A 389 0.66 17.60 -3.75
C PHE A 389 0.01 17.99 -5.08
N ARG A 390 -1.03 17.25 -5.47
CA ARG A 390 -1.99 17.59 -6.51
C ARG A 390 -3.38 17.22 -6.05
N PRO A 391 -4.41 18.00 -6.44
CA PRO A 391 -5.78 17.73 -6.02
C PRO A 391 -6.21 16.30 -6.34
N LEU A 392 -6.93 15.71 -5.40
CA LEU A 392 -7.57 14.41 -5.57
C LEU A 392 -8.96 14.57 -6.19
N GLU A 393 -9.27 13.65 -7.06
CA GLU A 393 -10.58 13.47 -7.66
C GLU A 393 -11.30 12.28 -7.02
N LEU A 394 -12.63 12.34 -7.01
CA LEU A 394 -13.49 11.28 -6.49
C LEU A 394 -13.67 10.18 -7.54
N GLY A 395 -13.31 8.95 -7.19
CA GLY A 395 -13.68 7.76 -7.93
C GLY A 395 -15.20 7.47 -7.84
N GLU A 396 -15.70 6.55 -8.67
CA GLU A 396 -17.12 6.15 -8.61
C GLU A 396 -17.50 5.66 -7.19
N ALA A 397 -16.68 4.81 -6.60
CA ALA A 397 -16.92 4.29 -5.25
C ALA A 397 -16.79 5.37 -4.17
N GLY A 398 -15.89 6.33 -4.33
CA GLY A 398 -15.80 7.48 -3.43
C GLY A 398 -17.08 8.30 -3.39
N ARG A 399 -17.65 8.58 -4.57
CA ARG A 399 -18.96 9.26 -4.67
C ARG A 399 -20.10 8.43 -4.07
N ALA A 400 -20.06 7.12 -4.28
CA ALA A 400 -21.11 6.22 -3.80
C ALA A 400 -21.17 6.07 -2.28
N CYS A 401 -20.05 6.30 -1.58
CA CYS A 401 -19.95 6.16 -0.12
C CYS A 401 -19.70 7.49 0.63
N ASP A 402 -19.76 8.63 -0.04
CA ASP A 402 -19.73 9.95 0.61
C ASP A 402 -21.08 10.19 1.32
N ASP A 403 -21.04 10.50 2.62
CA ASP A 403 -22.25 10.76 3.40
C ASP A 403 -22.86 12.14 3.15
N GLY A 404 -22.11 13.05 2.50
CA GLY A 404 -22.55 14.40 2.16
C GLY A 404 -22.77 15.34 3.35
N LEU A 405 -22.47 14.90 4.58
CA LEU A 405 -22.80 15.64 5.81
C LEU A 405 -21.58 16.32 6.46
N TYR A 406 -20.40 15.82 6.18
CA TYR A 406 -19.19 16.17 6.91
C TYR A 406 -18.84 17.66 6.84
N ALA A 407 -18.99 18.30 5.69
CA ALA A 407 -18.72 19.74 5.54
C ALA A 407 -19.53 20.63 6.50
N GLY A 408 -20.73 20.18 6.85
CA GLY A 408 -21.59 20.89 7.81
C GLY A 408 -21.27 20.64 9.28
N SER A 409 -20.40 19.69 9.61
CA SER A 409 -20.17 19.24 11.00
C SER A 409 -19.56 20.33 11.90
N TRP A 410 -18.86 21.31 11.34
CA TRP A 410 -18.32 22.47 12.09
C TRP A 410 -19.32 23.57 12.33
N ASN A 411 -20.53 23.53 11.72
CA ASN A 411 -21.54 24.58 11.89
C ASN A 411 -22.27 24.43 13.23
N ARG A 412 -22.04 25.35 14.16
CA ARG A 412 -22.74 25.38 15.48
C ARG A 412 -24.20 25.78 15.40
N ALA A 413 -24.62 26.46 14.34
CA ALA A 413 -25.96 27.04 14.24
C ALA A 413 -27.06 26.00 13.93
N GLY A 414 -26.72 24.79 13.63
CA GLY A 414 -27.66 23.69 13.27
C GLY A 414 -27.79 22.59 14.32
N ARG A 415 -27.22 22.76 15.53
CA ARG A 415 -27.33 21.78 16.64
C ARG A 415 -28.20 22.27 17.76
#